data_64e8467bfbdfa646f2e429ba2e1675b0
#
_entry.id   64e8467bfbdfa646f2e429ba2e1675b0
#
_cell.length_a   1.000
_cell.length_b   1.000
_cell.length_c   1.000
_cell.angle_alpha   90.00
_cell.angle_beta   90.00
_cell.angle_gamma   90.00
#
_symmetry.space_group_name_H-M   'P 1'
#
loop_
_entity.id
_entity.type
_entity.pdbx_description
1 polymer ?
#
loop_
_entity_poly.entity_id
_entity_poly.type
_entity_poly.pdbx_seq_one_letter_code
_entity_poly.pdbx_strand_id
1 'polypeptide(L)'
;MDAARKNIEISCFLADQQKLTGWRKASEWKKKVKIESRILQKVKSSGGKNKEGRLQYATTEYLNLVKKLDEKVAEFISVFTASTVGQELKLIELKYFKSMLSKHIYLVERRLLNGEKIPHDEKVFSLFEPHTKWNSKGKAGVICELGQKHLVVTDQNNFIVFHKLISDIPDKYFTIEVARELKERYGESLASLSFDKGFSSKEIITELETIIPNAIIKQKGKPNKARKEIERSKEFKELNNKHSAVESNINQLGHNGLHKCRDKGEENFTKYVSLGVLSYNLHRLGGLIKKNLLKEKPKIRSRAA
;
A
#
# COMPACT_ATOMS: atom_id res chain seq x y z
N MET A 1 -9.23 17.07 -7.41
CA MET A 1 -8.92 18.44 -6.95
C MET A 1 -7.41 18.70 -6.87
N ASP A 2 -6.62 17.82 -6.23
CA ASP A 2 -5.17 18.07 -6.05
C ASP A 2 -4.38 18.10 -7.35
N ALA A 3 -4.68 17.25 -8.34
CA ALA A 3 -4.05 17.35 -9.66
C ALA A 3 -4.30 18.70 -10.32
N ALA A 4 -5.54 19.20 -10.32
CA ALA A 4 -5.86 20.51 -10.86
C ALA A 4 -5.12 21.65 -10.12
N ARG A 5 -5.06 21.58 -8.79
CA ARG A 5 -4.33 22.56 -7.98
C ARG A 5 -2.83 22.56 -8.33
N LYS A 6 -2.21 21.40 -8.44
CA LYS A 6 -0.79 21.27 -8.81
C LYS A 6 -0.51 21.79 -10.20
N ASN A 7 -1.35 21.48 -11.17
CA ASN A 7 -1.24 22.05 -12.52
C ASN A 7 -1.26 23.58 -12.51
N ILE A 8 -2.19 24.19 -11.76
CA ILE A 8 -2.27 25.66 -11.64
C ILE A 8 -1.02 26.24 -10.97
N GLU A 9 -0.56 25.64 -9.86
CA GLU A 9 0.59 26.11 -9.10
C GLU A 9 1.88 26.08 -9.90
N ILE A 10 2.15 24.97 -10.59
CA ILE A 10 3.37 24.80 -11.36
C ILE A 10 3.35 25.66 -12.61
N SER A 11 2.22 25.74 -13.32
CA SER A 11 2.09 26.61 -14.50
C SER A 11 2.28 28.08 -14.13
N CYS A 12 1.69 28.53 -13.01
CA CYS A 12 1.89 29.88 -12.52
C CYS A 12 3.37 30.14 -12.19
N PHE A 13 4.01 29.26 -11.45
CA PHE A 13 5.42 29.36 -11.10
C PHE A 13 6.34 29.48 -12.34
N LEU A 14 6.14 28.61 -13.32
CA LEU A 14 6.92 28.64 -14.56
C LEU A 14 6.65 29.89 -15.39
N ALA A 15 5.39 30.31 -15.49
CA ALA A 15 5.02 31.51 -16.20
C ALA A 15 5.62 32.79 -15.55
N ASP A 16 5.60 32.90 -14.23
CA ASP A 16 6.17 34.03 -13.50
C ASP A 16 7.68 34.11 -13.70
N GLN A 17 8.40 32.99 -13.76
CA GLN A 17 9.85 33.00 -14.01
C GLN A 17 10.24 33.58 -15.39
N GLN A 18 9.40 33.39 -16.39
CA GLN A 18 9.63 33.88 -17.75
C GLN A 18 8.78 35.11 -18.09
N LYS A 19 8.10 35.70 -17.10
CA LYS A 19 7.20 36.85 -17.27
C LYS A 19 6.10 36.64 -18.31
N LEU A 20 5.65 35.39 -18.47
CA LEU A 20 4.59 35.01 -19.40
C LEU A 20 3.22 35.47 -18.84
N THR A 21 2.36 35.94 -19.72
CA THR A 21 0.97 36.29 -19.37
C THR A 21 0.09 35.04 -19.44
N GLY A 22 -1.09 35.06 -18.84
CA GLY A 22 -2.05 33.96 -18.96
C GLY A 22 -2.32 33.23 -17.64
N TRP A 23 -1.39 33.23 -16.67
CA TRP A 23 -1.57 32.64 -15.37
C TRP A 23 -1.77 33.62 -14.20
N ARG A 24 -1.93 34.91 -14.48
CA ARG A 24 -2.17 35.97 -13.48
C ARG A 24 -3.38 35.70 -12.57
N LYS A 25 -4.40 35.00 -13.08
CA LYS A 25 -5.61 34.67 -12.34
C LYS A 25 -5.56 33.23 -11.71
N ALA A 26 -4.40 32.76 -11.35
CA ALA A 26 -4.22 31.42 -10.76
C ALA A 26 -5.07 31.19 -9.48
N SER A 27 -5.21 32.26 -8.64
CA SER A 27 -6.05 32.21 -7.43
C SER A 27 -7.54 32.01 -7.76
N GLU A 28 -8.04 32.63 -8.79
CA GLU A 28 -9.42 32.45 -9.25
C GLU A 28 -9.67 31.04 -9.77
N TRP A 29 -8.75 30.49 -10.56
CA TRP A 29 -8.82 29.13 -11.03
C TRP A 29 -8.88 28.16 -9.86
N LYS A 30 -7.98 28.28 -8.87
CA LYS A 30 -7.98 27.44 -7.66
C LYS A 30 -9.31 27.53 -6.92
N LYS A 31 -9.87 28.75 -6.77
CA LYS A 31 -11.15 28.98 -6.09
C LYS A 31 -12.30 28.31 -6.83
N LYS A 32 -12.40 28.48 -8.15
CA LYS A 32 -13.45 27.88 -8.98
C LYS A 32 -13.39 26.35 -8.91
N VAL A 33 -12.25 25.73 -9.15
CA VAL A 33 -12.08 24.26 -9.08
C VAL A 33 -12.47 23.72 -7.69
N LYS A 34 -12.09 24.43 -6.62
CA LYS A 34 -12.45 24.05 -5.25
C LYS A 34 -13.96 24.12 -4.99
N ILE A 35 -14.63 25.13 -5.49
CA ILE A 35 -16.08 25.33 -5.34
C ILE A 35 -16.81 24.19 -6.08
N GLU A 36 -16.55 24.01 -7.37
CA GLU A 36 -17.24 22.99 -8.19
C GLU A 36 -16.98 21.57 -7.64
N SER A 37 -15.74 21.26 -7.24
CA SER A 37 -15.41 19.97 -6.60
C SER A 37 -16.22 19.75 -5.32
N ARG A 38 -16.41 20.77 -4.48
CA ARG A 38 -17.22 20.69 -3.25
C ARG A 38 -18.70 20.52 -3.55
N ILE A 39 -19.24 21.23 -4.54
CA ILE A 39 -20.62 21.09 -4.98
C ILE A 39 -20.87 19.65 -5.43
N LEU A 40 -20.01 19.11 -6.29
CA LEU A 40 -20.09 17.73 -6.76
C LEU A 40 -20.05 16.74 -5.60
N GLN A 41 -19.12 16.88 -4.65
CA GLN A 41 -19.03 16.01 -3.48
C GLN A 41 -20.29 16.07 -2.61
N LYS A 42 -20.83 17.28 -2.37
CA LYS A 42 -22.06 17.48 -1.60
C LYS A 42 -23.26 16.82 -2.26
N VAL A 43 -23.42 17.01 -3.57
CA VAL A 43 -24.52 16.40 -4.33
C VAL A 43 -24.39 14.87 -4.33
N LYS A 44 -23.18 14.32 -4.50
CA LYS A 44 -22.92 12.88 -4.47
C LYS A 44 -23.30 12.24 -3.13
N SER A 45 -23.03 12.91 -2.01
CA SER A 45 -23.35 12.42 -0.66
C SER A 45 -24.79 12.71 -0.22
N SER A 46 -25.51 13.62 -0.88
CA SER A 46 -26.89 13.96 -0.53
C SER A 46 -27.90 12.92 -1.02
N GLY A 47 -29.03 12.83 -0.33
CA GLY A 47 -30.24 12.10 -0.75
C GLY A 47 -31.27 13.03 -1.41
N GLY A 48 -32.50 12.55 -1.54
CA GLY A 48 -33.70 13.31 -1.93
C GLY A 48 -34.09 13.17 -3.38
N LYS A 49 -35.24 13.81 -3.72
CA LYS A 49 -35.82 13.77 -5.07
C LYS A 49 -34.88 14.34 -6.12
N ASN A 50 -34.90 13.77 -7.32
CA ASN A 50 -34.10 14.16 -8.48
C ASN A 50 -32.56 14.20 -8.20
N LYS A 51 -32.06 13.28 -7.36
CA LYS A 51 -30.61 13.17 -7.07
C LYS A 51 -29.78 12.95 -8.34
N GLU A 52 -30.29 12.14 -9.26
CA GLU A 52 -29.60 11.75 -10.48
C GLU A 52 -29.40 12.96 -11.42
N GLY A 53 -30.45 13.75 -11.66
CA GLY A 53 -30.35 14.95 -12.47
C GLY A 53 -29.42 16.00 -11.85
N ARG A 54 -29.48 16.19 -10.51
CA ARG A 54 -28.54 17.12 -9.81
C ARG A 54 -27.10 16.62 -9.88
N LEU A 55 -26.87 15.31 -9.81
CA LEU A 55 -25.52 14.74 -9.91
C LEU A 55 -24.98 14.92 -11.33
N GLN A 56 -25.78 14.64 -12.33
CA GLN A 56 -25.43 14.83 -13.73
C GLN A 56 -25.07 16.31 -14.02
N TYR A 57 -25.89 17.25 -13.59
CA TYR A 57 -25.61 18.69 -13.75
C TYR A 57 -24.30 19.10 -13.06
N ALA A 58 -24.13 18.78 -11.77
CA ALA A 58 -22.93 19.14 -11.03
C ALA A 58 -21.67 18.46 -11.61
N THR A 59 -21.79 17.25 -12.15
CA THR A 59 -20.67 16.55 -12.80
C THR A 59 -20.30 17.23 -14.10
N THR A 60 -21.28 17.64 -14.92
CA THR A 60 -21.05 18.34 -16.19
C THR A 60 -20.36 19.69 -15.96
N GLU A 61 -20.84 20.50 -15.00
CA GLU A 61 -20.21 21.79 -14.66
C GLU A 61 -18.76 21.61 -14.19
N TYR A 62 -18.52 20.65 -13.30
CA TYR A 62 -17.18 20.33 -12.86
C TYR A 62 -16.27 19.89 -14.01
N LEU A 63 -16.74 18.99 -14.87
CA LEU A 63 -15.96 18.49 -16.02
C LEU A 63 -15.67 19.62 -17.03
N ASN A 64 -16.63 20.47 -17.33
CA ASN A 64 -16.43 21.62 -18.22
C ASN A 64 -15.31 22.55 -17.71
N LEU A 65 -15.28 22.80 -16.40
CA LEU A 65 -14.24 23.62 -15.79
C LEU A 65 -12.87 22.95 -15.85
N VAL A 66 -12.77 21.66 -15.48
CA VAL A 66 -11.46 20.98 -15.44
C VAL A 66 -10.94 20.62 -16.83
N LYS A 67 -11.80 20.37 -17.83
CA LYS A 67 -11.43 20.22 -19.24
C LYS A 67 -10.79 21.51 -19.79
N LYS A 68 -11.42 22.68 -19.54
CA LYS A 68 -10.83 23.98 -19.89
C LYS A 68 -9.47 24.21 -19.23
N LEU A 69 -9.31 23.77 -17.98
CA LEU A 69 -8.01 23.84 -17.31
C LEU A 69 -6.99 22.89 -17.95
N ASP A 70 -7.37 21.67 -18.29
CA ASP A 70 -6.51 20.67 -18.91
C ASP A 70 -6.01 21.13 -20.29
N GLU A 71 -6.89 21.72 -21.11
CA GLU A 71 -6.56 22.34 -22.39
C GLU A 71 -5.58 23.51 -22.22
N LYS A 72 -5.86 24.41 -21.28
CA LYS A 72 -5.00 25.55 -20.97
C LYS A 72 -3.60 25.13 -20.52
N VAL A 73 -3.49 24.07 -19.72
CA VAL A 73 -2.20 23.50 -19.29
C VAL A 73 -1.49 22.85 -20.47
N ALA A 74 -2.21 22.11 -21.33
CA ALA A 74 -1.65 21.53 -22.53
C ALA A 74 -1.07 22.58 -23.49
N GLU A 75 -1.80 23.66 -23.73
CA GLU A 75 -1.35 24.79 -24.51
C GLU A 75 -0.10 25.45 -23.89
N PHE A 76 -0.09 25.66 -22.57
CA PHE A 76 1.08 26.20 -21.89
C PHE A 76 2.31 25.28 -22.04
N ILE A 77 2.15 23.98 -21.87
CA ILE A 77 3.25 22.99 -22.05
C ILE A 77 3.79 23.01 -23.49
N SER A 78 2.94 23.21 -24.49
CA SER A 78 3.35 23.21 -25.90
C SER A 78 4.21 24.43 -26.30
N VAL A 79 4.03 25.56 -25.62
CA VAL A 79 4.76 26.80 -25.93
C VAL A 79 5.89 27.08 -24.95
N PHE A 80 5.92 26.46 -23.80
CA PHE A 80 6.92 26.72 -22.76
C PHE A 80 8.24 25.98 -23.07
N THR A 81 9.32 26.73 -23.17
CA THR A 81 10.69 26.20 -23.33
C THR A 81 11.48 26.45 -22.06
N ALA A 82 11.97 25.41 -21.41
CA ALA A 82 12.79 25.54 -20.20
C ALA A 82 14.17 26.10 -20.54
N SER A 83 14.60 27.10 -19.78
CA SER A 83 15.91 27.75 -19.92
C SER A 83 16.90 27.32 -18.84
N THR A 84 16.44 26.64 -17.81
CA THR A 84 17.25 26.15 -16.68
C THR A 84 16.87 24.73 -16.30
N VAL A 85 17.80 23.99 -15.67
CA VAL A 85 17.53 22.65 -15.13
C VAL A 85 16.35 22.65 -14.14
N GLY A 86 16.23 23.69 -13.31
CA GLY A 86 15.11 23.84 -12.38
C GLY A 86 13.75 23.98 -13.08
N GLN A 87 13.70 24.70 -14.20
CA GLN A 87 12.49 24.79 -15.03
C GLN A 87 12.18 23.46 -15.74
N GLU A 88 13.20 22.74 -16.21
CA GLU A 88 13.01 21.43 -16.83
C GLU A 88 12.39 20.43 -15.84
N LEU A 89 12.93 20.36 -14.61
CA LEU A 89 12.37 19.50 -13.55
C LEU A 89 10.92 19.87 -13.23
N LYS A 90 10.60 21.17 -13.18
CA LYS A 90 9.23 21.64 -12.98
C LYS A 90 8.31 21.36 -14.16
N LEU A 91 8.81 21.38 -15.37
CA LEU A 91 8.07 21.02 -16.57
C LEU A 91 7.75 19.50 -16.58
N ILE A 92 8.70 18.66 -16.17
CA ILE A 92 8.46 17.23 -15.99
C ILE A 92 7.37 16.98 -14.94
N GLU A 93 7.45 17.69 -13.79
CA GLU A 93 6.42 17.60 -12.74
C GLU A 93 5.05 18.06 -13.28
N LEU A 94 4.99 19.13 -14.07
CA LEU A 94 3.77 19.62 -14.69
C LEU A 94 3.16 18.60 -15.66
N LYS A 95 3.98 18.00 -16.53
CA LYS A 95 3.53 16.95 -17.47
C LYS A 95 2.92 15.75 -16.73
N TYR A 96 3.52 15.36 -15.61
CA TYR A 96 2.97 14.30 -14.74
C TYR A 96 1.60 14.69 -14.17
N PHE A 97 1.47 15.87 -13.54
CA PHE A 97 0.18 16.27 -12.96
C PHE A 97 -0.89 16.57 -14.03
N LYS A 98 -0.47 16.96 -15.22
CA LYS A 98 -1.38 17.10 -16.38
C LYS A 98 -1.92 15.74 -16.79
N SER A 99 -1.09 14.73 -16.92
CA SER A 99 -1.56 13.36 -17.24
C SER A 99 -2.52 12.83 -16.16
N MET A 100 -2.26 13.11 -14.89
CA MET A 100 -3.15 12.74 -13.78
C MET A 100 -4.48 13.52 -13.81
N LEU A 101 -4.48 14.77 -14.25
CA LEU A 101 -5.71 15.55 -14.43
C LEU A 101 -6.55 14.98 -15.57
N SER A 102 -5.95 14.69 -16.72
CA SER A 102 -6.64 14.05 -17.85
C SER A 102 -7.22 12.68 -17.49
N LYS A 103 -6.46 11.86 -16.76
CA LYS A 103 -6.94 10.58 -16.23
C LYS A 103 -8.11 10.77 -15.25
N HIS A 104 -8.05 11.77 -14.38
CA HIS A 104 -9.14 12.11 -13.47
C HIS A 104 -10.41 12.50 -14.22
N ILE A 105 -10.32 13.36 -15.23
CA ILE A 105 -11.44 13.77 -16.10
C ILE A 105 -12.08 12.54 -16.71
N TYR A 106 -11.29 11.67 -17.34
CA TYR A 106 -11.74 10.43 -17.97
C TYR A 106 -12.46 9.51 -16.99
N LEU A 107 -11.89 9.28 -15.80
CA LEU A 107 -12.50 8.40 -14.80
C LEU A 107 -13.80 8.98 -14.19
N VAL A 108 -13.86 10.29 -14.00
CA VAL A 108 -15.08 10.97 -13.50
C VAL A 108 -16.20 10.88 -14.53
N GLU A 109 -15.92 11.09 -15.80
CA GLU A 109 -16.87 10.99 -16.90
C GLU A 109 -17.46 9.58 -16.98
N ARG A 110 -16.62 8.55 -17.06
CA ARG A 110 -17.04 7.14 -17.07
C ARG A 110 -17.88 6.78 -15.84
N ARG A 111 -17.44 7.20 -14.65
CA ARG A 111 -18.09 6.82 -13.40
C ARG A 111 -19.39 7.54 -13.14
N LEU A 112 -19.44 8.87 -13.36
CA LEU A 112 -20.54 9.72 -12.91
C LEU A 112 -21.54 10.11 -14.02
N LEU A 113 -21.12 10.13 -15.29
CA LEU A 113 -22.01 10.35 -16.42
C LEU A 113 -22.45 9.03 -17.05
N ASN A 114 -21.54 8.10 -17.28
CA ASN A 114 -21.85 6.83 -17.95
C ASN A 114 -22.27 5.71 -16.97
N GLY A 115 -22.15 5.93 -15.66
CA GLY A 115 -22.51 4.92 -14.65
C GLY A 115 -21.57 3.70 -14.59
N GLU A 116 -20.42 3.73 -15.26
CA GLU A 116 -19.49 2.61 -15.36
C GLU A 116 -18.87 2.25 -14.01
N LYS A 117 -18.66 0.95 -13.78
CA LYS A 117 -17.86 0.45 -12.65
C LYS A 117 -16.39 0.44 -13.04
N ILE A 118 -15.63 1.41 -12.55
CA ILE A 118 -14.21 1.51 -12.84
C ILE A 118 -13.45 0.33 -12.23
N PRO A 119 -12.65 -0.42 -13.02
CA PRO A 119 -11.76 -1.46 -12.54
C PRO A 119 -10.79 -0.95 -11.46
N HIS A 120 -10.29 -1.86 -10.62
CA HIS A 120 -9.46 -1.47 -9.48
C HIS A 120 -8.08 -0.96 -9.91
N ASP A 121 -7.51 -1.56 -10.93
CA ASP A 121 -6.20 -1.25 -11.53
C ASP A 121 -6.17 0.10 -12.26
N GLU A 122 -7.31 0.57 -12.75
CA GLU A 122 -7.41 1.89 -13.37
C GLU A 122 -7.47 3.04 -12.34
N LYS A 123 -7.80 2.76 -11.07
CA LYS A 123 -7.97 3.79 -10.04
C LYS A 123 -6.64 4.35 -9.57
N VAL A 124 -6.64 5.64 -9.20
CA VAL A 124 -5.51 6.31 -8.57
C VAL A 124 -5.81 6.47 -7.08
N PHE A 125 -5.05 5.81 -6.23
CA PHE A 125 -5.23 5.85 -4.76
C PHE A 125 -4.38 6.93 -4.09
N SER A 126 -3.23 7.24 -4.66
CA SER A 126 -2.41 8.37 -4.25
C SER A 126 -1.86 9.11 -5.48
N LEU A 127 -1.99 10.42 -5.48
CA LEU A 127 -1.45 11.27 -6.53
C LEU A 127 0.07 11.51 -6.35
N PHE A 128 0.54 11.50 -5.10
CA PHE A 128 1.92 11.82 -4.75
C PHE A 128 2.80 10.60 -4.56
N GLU A 129 2.17 9.45 -4.25
CA GLU A 129 2.82 8.16 -4.05
C GLU A 129 2.10 7.09 -4.91
N PRO A 130 2.40 7.00 -6.22
CA PRO A 130 1.66 6.15 -7.16
C PRO A 130 1.71 4.66 -6.81
N HIS A 131 2.74 4.23 -6.08
CA HIS A 131 2.89 2.86 -5.58
C HIS A 131 1.89 2.48 -4.47
N THR A 132 1.14 3.45 -3.93
CA THR A 132 0.11 3.20 -2.91
C THR A 132 -1.03 2.36 -3.48
N LYS A 133 -1.35 1.25 -2.81
CA LYS A 133 -2.43 0.33 -3.16
C LYS A 133 -3.58 0.41 -2.16
N TRP A 134 -4.74 -0.04 -2.60
CA TRP A 134 -5.94 -0.17 -1.77
C TRP A 134 -6.10 -1.63 -1.35
N ASN A 135 -5.89 -1.92 -0.08
CA ASN A 135 -6.04 -3.26 0.48
C ASN A 135 -7.37 -3.35 1.22
N SER A 136 -8.32 -4.10 0.66
CA SER A 136 -9.61 -4.37 1.31
C SER A 136 -9.40 -5.36 2.46
N LYS A 137 -9.89 -5.03 3.65
CA LYS A 137 -9.71 -5.87 4.86
C LYS A 137 -10.89 -6.79 5.14
N GLY A 138 -12.08 -6.50 4.61
CA GLY A 138 -13.28 -7.30 4.87
C GLY A 138 -13.68 -7.39 6.35
N LYS A 139 -13.12 -6.54 7.21
CA LYS A 139 -13.42 -6.49 8.65
C LYS A 139 -14.38 -5.34 8.95
N ALA A 140 -15.25 -5.54 9.94
CA ALA A 140 -16.13 -4.47 10.44
C ALA A 140 -15.30 -3.29 10.96
N GLY A 141 -15.65 -2.07 10.54
CA GLY A 141 -15.01 -0.82 10.99
C GLY A 141 -13.85 -0.33 10.12
N VAL A 142 -13.07 -1.21 9.50
CA VAL A 142 -11.98 -0.82 8.58
C VAL A 142 -12.25 -1.41 7.20
N ILE A 143 -12.76 -0.57 6.30
CA ILE A 143 -13.11 -0.99 4.93
C ILE A 143 -11.86 -1.30 4.12
N CYS A 144 -10.81 -0.49 4.28
CA CYS A 144 -9.56 -0.64 3.54
C CYS A 144 -8.37 -0.04 4.30
N GLU A 145 -7.19 -0.48 3.93
CA GLU A 145 -5.92 0.14 4.27
C GLU A 145 -5.21 0.59 3.00
N LEU A 146 -4.60 1.77 3.04
CA LEU A 146 -3.78 2.29 1.95
C LEU A 146 -2.32 1.97 2.22
N GLY A 147 -1.61 1.44 1.23
CA GLY A 147 -0.20 1.05 1.33
C GLY A 147 0.11 -0.17 0.47
N GLN A 148 1.31 -0.71 0.61
CA GLN A 148 1.68 -1.97 -0.01
C GLN A 148 1.56 -3.12 1.00
N LYS A 149 1.26 -4.33 0.51
CA LYS A 149 1.29 -5.53 1.34
C LYS A 149 2.74 -5.87 1.66
N HIS A 150 3.01 -6.23 2.89
CA HIS A 150 4.32 -6.63 3.37
C HIS A 150 4.25 -8.09 3.85
N LEU A 151 4.91 -8.98 3.12
CA LEU A 151 5.10 -10.36 3.50
C LEU A 151 6.28 -10.45 4.46
N VAL A 152 6.11 -11.15 5.58
CA VAL A 152 7.15 -11.39 6.57
C VAL A 152 7.14 -12.85 7.01
N VAL A 153 8.34 -13.41 7.21
CA VAL A 153 8.53 -14.74 7.82
C VAL A 153 9.39 -14.57 9.05
N THR A 154 8.97 -15.19 10.14
CA THR A 154 9.71 -15.14 11.41
C THR A 154 10.17 -16.53 11.82
N ASP A 155 11.34 -16.60 12.46
CA ASP A 155 11.85 -17.83 13.08
C ASP A 155 11.21 -18.10 14.47
N GLN A 156 11.60 -19.22 15.09
CA GLN A 156 11.13 -19.61 16.43
C GLN A 156 11.55 -18.62 17.55
N ASN A 157 12.51 -17.76 17.30
CA ASN A 157 12.95 -16.70 18.21
C ASN A 157 12.29 -15.37 17.93
N ASN A 158 11.34 -15.31 16.96
CA ASN A 158 10.67 -14.14 16.47
C ASN A 158 11.59 -13.12 15.77
N PHE A 159 12.71 -13.54 15.17
CA PHE A 159 13.42 -12.71 14.21
C PHE A 159 12.74 -12.78 12.86
N ILE A 160 12.67 -11.65 12.17
CA ILE A 160 12.22 -11.63 10.78
C ILE A 160 13.39 -12.09 9.91
N VAL A 161 13.27 -13.29 9.36
CA VAL A 161 14.29 -13.96 8.54
C VAL A 161 14.07 -13.76 7.05
N PHE A 162 12.87 -13.33 6.67
CA PHE A 162 12.52 -12.99 5.30
C PHE A 162 11.45 -11.89 5.31
N HIS A 163 11.57 -10.93 4.39
CA HIS A 163 10.51 -9.98 4.11
C HIS A 163 10.50 -9.56 2.64
N LYS A 164 9.32 -9.25 2.11
CA LYS A 164 9.13 -8.78 0.74
C LYS A 164 7.90 -7.87 0.67
N LEU A 165 8.02 -6.75 -0.04
CA LEU A 165 6.86 -5.99 -0.47
C LEU A 165 6.23 -6.70 -1.66
N ILE A 166 4.93 -6.99 -1.57
CA ILE A 166 4.21 -7.73 -2.59
C ILE A 166 3.18 -6.84 -3.30
N SER A 167 3.05 -7.07 -4.60
CA SER A 167 2.07 -6.39 -5.44
C SER A 167 0.67 -6.98 -5.28
N ASP A 168 -0.30 -6.52 -6.09
CA ASP A 168 -1.71 -6.95 -6.08
C ASP A 168 -1.96 -8.42 -6.52
N ILE A 169 -0.90 -9.22 -6.60
CA ILE A 169 -0.99 -10.65 -6.88
C ILE A 169 -1.52 -11.37 -5.63
N PRO A 170 -2.40 -12.37 -5.78
CA PRO A 170 -2.87 -13.16 -4.64
C PRO A 170 -1.72 -13.82 -3.87
N ASP A 171 -1.82 -13.80 -2.54
CA ASP A 171 -0.78 -14.25 -1.61
C ASP A 171 -0.29 -15.68 -1.90
N LYS A 172 -1.18 -16.55 -2.39
CA LYS A 172 -0.86 -17.94 -2.74
C LYS A 172 0.29 -18.11 -3.75
N TYR A 173 0.49 -17.15 -4.64
CA TYR A 173 1.57 -17.25 -5.64
C TYR A 173 2.97 -17.03 -5.06
N PHE A 174 3.06 -16.46 -3.86
CA PHE A 174 4.33 -16.26 -3.18
C PHE A 174 4.74 -17.45 -2.30
N THR A 175 3.82 -18.39 -2.02
CA THR A 175 4.06 -19.52 -1.11
C THR A 175 5.26 -20.36 -1.55
N ILE A 176 5.29 -20.75 -2.80
CA ILE A 176 6.35 -21.63 -3.35
C ILE A 176 7.67 -20.86 -3.50
N GLU A 177 7.62 -19.61 -3.97
CA GLU A 177 8.79 -18.74 -4.07
C GLU A 177 9.49 -18.60 -2.72
N VAL A 178 8.73 -18.25 -1.69
CA VAL A 178 9.25 -18.08 -0.31
C VAL A 178 9.81 -19.39 0.24
N ALA A 179 9.10 -20.51 0.01
CA ALA A 179 9.55 -21.81 0.48
C ALA A 179 10.89 -22.23 -0.15
N ARG A 180 11.06 -22.01 -1.46
CA ARG A 180 12.31 -22.30 -2.17
C ARG A 180 13.46 -21.42 -1.70
N GLU A 181 13.23 -20.11 -1.58
CA GLU A 181 14.27 -19.17 -1.12
C GLU A 181 14.71 -19.49 0.32
N LEU A 182 13.77 -19.82 1.21
CA LEU A 182 14.11 -20.20 2.58
C LEU A 182 14.83 -21.57 2.63
N LYS A 183 14.41 -22.54 1.80
CA LYS A 183 15.10 -23.85 1.72
C LYS A 183 16.51 -23.70 1.16
N GLU A 184 16.73 -22.85 0.16
CA GLU A 184 18.05 -22.54 -0.36
C GLU A 184 18.94 -21.87 0.71
N ARG A 185 18.40 -20.92 1.46
CA ARG A 185 19.15 -20.16 2.47
C ARG A 185 19.47 -20.97 3.73
N TYR A 186 18.57 -21.80 4.19
CA TYR A 186 18.69 -22.50 5.47
C TYR A 186 18.92 -24.03 5.34
N GLY A 187 18.78 -24.58 4.15
CA GLY A 187 18.99 -26.01 3.89
C GLY A 187 18.22 -26.91 4.83
N GLU A 188 18.90 -27.89 5.43
CA GLU A 188 18.31 -28.84 6.37
C GLU A 188 17.96 -28.25 7.74
N SER A 189 18.47 -27.04 8.05
CA SER A 189 18.08 -26.33 9.28
C SER A 189 16.62 -25.85 9.25
N LEU A 190 15.99 -25.76 8.05
CA LEU A 190 14.58 -25.45 7.90
C LEU A 190 13.71 -26.69 8.16
N ALA A 191 13.41 -26.96 9.42
CA ALA A 191 12.65 -28.14 9.84
C ALA A 191 11.16 -28.04 9.52
N SER A 192 10.57 -26.84 9.58
CA SER A 192 9.15 -26.61 9.29
C SER A 192 8.91 -25.18 8.83
N LEU A 193 7.86 -24.97 8.06
CA LEU A 193 7.40 -23.64 7.63
C LEU A 193 5.88 -23.56 7.70
N SER A 194 5.36 -22.51 8.33
CA SER A 194 3.93 -22.28 8.46
C SER A 194 3.46 -21.08 7.65
N PHE A 195 2.29 -21.20 7.03
CA PHE A 195 1.63 -20.13 6.28
C PHE A 195 0.19 -19.93 6.76
N ASP A 196 -0.29 -18.71 6.62
CA ASP A 196 -1.71 -18.42 6.81
C ASP A 196 -2.56 -19.10 5.72
N LYS A 197 -3.82 -19.40 6.05
CA LYS A 197 -4.79 -20.04 5.16
C LYS A 197 -4.97 -19.30 3.82
N GLY A 198 -4.73 -18.00 3.78
CA GLY A 198 -4.79 -17.18 2.56
C GLY A 198 -3.79 -17.61 1.47
N PHE A 199 -2.69 -18.24 1.88
CA PHE A 199 -1.61 -18.72 1.01
C PHE A 199 -1.87 -20.09 0.38
N SER A 200 -2.99 -20.77 0.70
CA SER A 200 -3.23 -22.15 0.29
C SER A 200 -4.08 -22.29 -0.97
N SER A 201 -3.72 -23.25 -1.82
CA SER A 201 -4.59 -24.01 -2.73
C SER A 201 -4.19 -25.47 -2.67
N LYS A 202 -4.99 -26.40 -3.27
CA LYS A 202 -4.65 -27.82 -3.26
C LYS A 202 -3.31 -28.09 -3.95
N GLU A 203 -3.09 -27.48 -5.09
CA GLU A 203 -1.89 -27.61 -5.91
C GLU A 203 -0.66 -27.09 -5.14
N ILE A 204 -0.79 -25.94 -4.49
CA ILE A 204 0.28 -25.31 -3.71
C ILE A 204 0.64 -26.17 -2.49
N ILE A 205 -0.34 -26.76 -1.80
CA ILE A 205 -0.05 -27.64 -0.67
C ILE A 205 0.78 -28.84 -1.12
N THR A 206 0.39 -29.49 -2.22
CA THR A 206 1.11 -30.66 -2.77
C THR A 206 2.53 -30.29 -3.17
N GLU A 207 2.73 -29.17 -3.88
CA GLU A 207 4.06 -28.70 -4.27
C GLU A 207 4.89 -28.28 -3.04
N LEU A 208 4.30 -27.59 -2.08
CA LEU A 208 4.98 -27.14 -0.87
C LEU A 208 5.51 -28.31 -0.03
N GLU A 209 4.75 -29.40 0.08
CA GLU A 209 5.15 -30.61 0.79
C GLU A 209 6.34 -31.35 0.15
N THR A 210 6.59 -31.13 -1.16
CA THR A 210 7.81 -31.64 -1.82
C THR A 210 9.06 -30.84 -1.49
N ILE A 211 8.91 -29.55 -1.16
CA ILE A 211 10.01 -28.64 -0.85
C ILE A 211 10.33 -28.71 0.65
N ILE A 212 9.30 -28.69 1.48
CA ILE A 212 9.38 -28.68 2.94
C ILE A 212 8.43 -29.75 3.49
N PRO A 213 8.96 -30.91 3.94
CA PRO A 213 8.13 -32.03 4.41
C PRO A 213 7.16 -31.64 5.53
N ASN A 214 7.57 -30.78 6.47
CA ASN A 214 6.75 -30.30 7.57
C ASN A 214 6.15 -28.91 7.27
N ALA A 215 5.45 -28.80 6.14
CA ALA A 215 4.74 -27.58 5.77
C ALA A 215 3.39 -27.48 6.49
N ILE A 216 3.18 -26.41 7.25
CA ILE A 216 1.99 -26.17 8.06
C ILE A 216 1.14 -25.09 7.40
N ILE A 217 0.13 -25.52 6.66
CA ILE A 217 -0.80 -24.62 5.98
C ILE A 217 -2.19 -25.27 5.96
N LYS A 218 -3.21 -24.56 6.45
CA LYS A 218 -4.59 -25.05 6.39
C LYS A 218 -5.16 -24.92 4.99
N GLN A 219 -5.81 -25.99 4.51
CA GLN A 219 -6.45 -25.94 3.20
C GLN A 219 -7.63 -24.98 3.17
N LYS A 220 -7.71 -24.14 2.13
CA LYS A 220 -8.86 -23.26 1.86
C LYS A 220 -10.01 -24.11 1.30
N GLY A 221 -11.24 -23.87 1.78
CA GLY A 221 -12.42 -24.63 1.41
C GLY A 221 -12.64 -25.87 2.30
N LYS A 222 -13.23 -26.94 1.72
CA LYS A 222 -13.49 -28.21 2.42
C LYS A 222 -12.34 -29.18 2.17
N PRO A 223 -11.49 -29.49 3.16
CA PRO A 223 -10.46 -30.51 3.02
C PRO A 223 -11.06 -31.90 2.89
N ASN A 224 -10.39 -32.81 2.16
CA ASN A 224 -10.76 -34.21 2.09
C ASN A 224 -10.47 -34.93 3.44
N LYS A 225 -10.87 -36.21 3.55
CA LYS A 225 -10.74 -36.98 4.80
C LYS A 225 -9.29 -37.08 5.28
N ALA A 226 -8.37 -37.42 4.39
CA ALA A 226 -6.94 -37.55 4.71
C ALA A 226 -6.35 -36.21 5.19
N ARG A 227 -6.65 -35.08 4.49
CA ARG A 227 -6.17 -33.75 4.90
C ARG A 227 -6.76 -33.32 6.24
N LYS A 228 -8.01 -33.68 6.54
CA LYS A 228 -8.60 -33.42 7.86
C LYS A 228 -7.88 -34.11 8.98
N GLU A 229 -7.43 -35.37 8.74
CA GLU A 229 -6.67 -36.13 9.71
C GLU A 229 -5.31 -35.48 9.99
N ILE A 230 -4.59 -35.04 8.94
CA ILE A 230 -3.34 -34.31 9.09
C ILE A 230 -3.57 -33.01 9.89
N GLU A 231 -4.56 -32.19 9.51
CA GLU A 231 -4.85 -30.92 10.20
C GLU A 231 -5.36 -31.10 11.64
N ARG A 232 -5.82 -32.30 12.01
CA ARG A 232 -6.23 -32.66 13.38
C ARG A 232 -5.11 -33.22 14.23
N SER A 233 -3.99 -33.63 13.63
CA SER A 233 -2.85 -34.15 14.37
C SER A 233 -2.35 -33.17 15.44
N LYS A 234 -1.77 -33.69 16.51
CA LYS A 234 -1.22 -32.89 17.60
C LYS A 234 -0.09 -32.01 17.11
N GLU A 235 0.81 -32.55 16.32
CA GLU A 235 1.96 -31.87 15.75
C GLU A 235 1.54 -30.67 14.87
N PHE A 236 0.60 -30.89 13.93
CA PHE A 236 0.08 -29.83 13.08
C PHE A 236 -0.55 -28.70 13.90
N LYS A 237 -1.34 -29.03 14.92
CA LYS A 237 -1.97 -28.02 15.78
C LYS A 237 -0.96 -27.21 16.57
N GLU A 238 0.07 -27.86 17.15
CA GLU A 238 1.12 -27.18 17.90
C GLU A 238 1.89 -26.20 17.03
N LEU A 239 2.31 -26.61 15.84
CA LEU A 239 3.03 -25.76 14.89
C LEU A 239 2.14 -24.65 14.32
N ASN A 240 0.88 -24.95 14.00
CA ASN A 240 -0.08 -23.94 13.57
C ASN A 240 -0.38 -22.90 14.68
N ASN A 241 -0.41 -23.28 15.93
CA ASN A 241 -0.60 -22.35 17.05
C ASN A 241 0.61 -21.43 17.22
N LYS A 242 1.82 -21.90 16.97
CA LYS A 242 3.03 -21.04 16.94
C LYS A 242 2.96 -19.97 15.87
N HIS A 243 2.24 -20.20 14.76
CA HIS A 243 2.05 -19.22 13.71
C HIS A 243 1.36 -17.95 14.22
N SER A 244 0.53 -18.01 15.25
CA SER A 244 -0.14 -16.81 15.81
C SER A 244 0.83 -15.74 16.36
N ALA A 245 2.07 -16.13 16.68
CA ALA A 245 3.11 -15.17 17.09
C ALA A 245 3.46 -14.17 15.99
N VAL A 246 3.26 -14.51 14.71
CA VAL A 246 3.51 -13.63 13.56
C VAL A 246 2.65 -12.36 13.62
N GLU A 247 1.38 -12.48 14.04
CA GLU A 247 0.51 -11.30 14.18
C GLU A 247 1.05 -10.30 15.20
N SER A 248 1.60 -10.79 16.33
CA SER A 248 2.25 -9.96 17.34
C SER A 248 3.51 -9.28 16.78
N ASN A 249 4.29 -10.02 15.99
CA ASN A 249 5.51 -9.48 15.37
C ASN A 249 5.18 -8.39 14.33
N ILE A 250 4.11 -8.56 13.54
CA ILE A 250 3.62 -7.54 12.60
C ILE A 250 3.20 -6.27 13.34
N ASN A 251 2.49 -6.41 14.47
CA ASN A 251 2.11 -5.26 15.29
C ASN A 251 3.34 -4.53 15.85
N GLN A 252 4.36 -5.26 16.30
CA GLN A 252 5.61 -4.67 16.76
C GLN A 252 6.38 -3.94 15.65
N LEU A 253 6.34 -4.40 14.39
CA LEU A 253 6.87 -3.66 13.25
C LEU A 253 6.24 -2.26 13.13
N GLY A 254 4.94 -2.16 13.37
CA GLY A 254 4.26 -0.87 13.45
C GLY A 254 4.89 0.05 14.50
N HIS A 255 5.12 -0.45 15.72
CA HIS A 255 5.76 0.31 16.81
C HIS A 255 7.22 0.70 16.47
N ASN A 256 7.90 -0.06 15.62
CA ASN A 256 9.22 0.28 15.08
C ASN A 256 9.17 1.23 13.86
N GLY A 257 8.07 1.96 13.69
CA GLY A 257 7.93 3.04 12.71
C GLY A 257 7.21 2.66 11.42
N LEU A 258 6.84 1.39 11.20
CA LEU A 258 6.21 0.94 9.95
C LEU A 258 4.70 1.23 9.85
N HIS A 259 4.08 1.89 10.83
CA HIS A 259 2.69 2.37 10.70
C HIS A 259 2.53 3.41 9.58
N LYS A 260 3.56 4.23 9.35
CA LYS A 260 3.52 5.28 8.34
C LYS A 260 4.92 5.57 7.82
N CYS A 261 5.15 5.34 6.54
CA CYS A 261 6.37 5.79 5.88
C CYS A 261 6.38 7.32 5.78
N ARG A 262 7.52 7.92 6.13
CA ARG A 262 7.75 9.38 6.02
C ARG A 262 8.53 9.74 4.75
N ASP A 263 9.18 8.77 4.14
CA ASP A 263 9.96 8.94 2.93
C ASP A 263 9.05 8.95 1.69
N LYS A 264 9.53 9.58 0.62
CA LYS A 264 8.79 9.71 -0.63
C LYS A 264 9.43 8.86 -1.73
N GLY A 265 8.57 8.34 -2.60
CA GLY A 265 8.97 7.51 -3.71
C GLY A 265 9.10 6.03 -3.33
N GLU A 266 8.89 5.16 -4.30
CA GLU A 266 8.81 3.71 -4.09
C GLU A 266 10.14 3.10 -3.61
N GLU A 267 11.26 3.59 -4.15
CA GLU A 267 12.59 3.13 -3.74
C GLU A 267 12.88 3.45 -2.26
N ASN A 268 12.61 4.69 -1.85
CA ASN A 268 12.79 5.11 -0.47
C ASN A 268 11.79 4.41 0.46
N PHE A 269 10.56 4.17 0.00
CA PHE A 269 9.59 3.37 0.73
C PHE A 269 10.13 1.95 1.00
N THR A 270 10.72 1.29 0.00
CA THR A 270 11.32 -0.04 0.12
C THR A 270 12.48 -0.03 1.12
N LYS A 271 13.38 0.97 1.02
CA LYS A 271 14.48 1.15 1.98
C LYS A 271 13.97 1.37 3.40
N TYR A 272 12.96 2.21 3.56
CA TYR A 272 12.32 2.49 4.86
C TYR A 272 11.76 1.22 5.52
N VAL A 273 11.07 0.37 4.74
CA VAL A 273 10.55 -0.90 5.23
C VAL A 273 11.69 -1.82 5.68
N SER A 274 12.75 -1.94 4.87
CA SER A 274 13.91 -2.78 5.21
C SER A 274 14.64 -2.31 6.47
N LEU A 275 14.79 -0.99 6.65
CA LEU A 275 15.34 -0.41 7.87
C LEU A 275 14.45 -0.65 9.09
N GLY A 276 13.13 -0.62 8.93
CA GLY A 276 12.19 -0.97 10.00
C GLY A 276 12.32 -2.43 10.43
N VAL A 277 12.50 -3.36 9.49
CA VAL A 277 12.77 -4.77 9.78
C VAL A 277 14.11 -4.95 10.50
N LEU A 278 15.16 -4.27 10.04
CA LEU A 278 16.45 -4.29 10.71
C LEU A 278 16.36 -3.76 12.15
N SER A 279 15.70 -2.63 12.35
CA SER A 279 15.46 -2.04 13.67
C SER A 279 14.71 -3.01 14.60
N TYR A 280 13.67 -3.67 14.09
CA TYR A 280 12.95 -4.70 14.82
C TYR A 280 13.87 -5.84 15.26
N ASN A 281 14.67 -6.39 14.35
CA ASN A 281 15.59 -7.49 14.63
C ASN A 281 16.67 -7.09 15.65
N LEU A 282 17.24 -5.89 15.54
CA LEU A 282 18.20 -5.37 16.52
C LEU A 282 17.59 -5.20 17.91
N HIS A 283 16.36 -4.69 17.99
CA HIS A 283 15.64 -4.57 19.26
C HIS A 283 15.40 -5.96 19.88
N ARG A 284 15.00 -6.92 19.05
CA ARG A 284 14.81 -8.32 19.47
C ARG A 284 16.08 -8.93 20.01
N LEU A 285 17.19 -8.76 19.29
CA LEU A 285 18.52 -9.23 19.71
C LEU A 285 18.95 -8.63 21.05
N GLY A 286 18.81 -7.32 21.21
CA GLY A 286 19.10 -6.63 22.47
C GLY A 286 18.29 -7.17 23.64
N GLY A 287 16.99 -7.46 23.41
CA GLY A 287 16.12 -8.09 24.40
C GLY A 287 16.59 -9.48 24.85
N LEU A 288 17.05 -10.31 23.89
CA LEU A 288 17.60 -11.65 24.19
C LEU A 288 18.90 -11.56 24.96
N ILE A 289 19.84 -10.70 24.56
CA ILE A 289 21.10 -10.48 25.27
C ILE A 289 20.82 -10.04 26.71
N LYS A 290 19.96 -9.03 26.91
CA LYS A 290 19.55 -8.57 28.24
C LYS A 290 18.98 -9.69 29.11
N LYS A 291 18.11 -10.53 28.52
CA LYS A 291 17.50 -11.67 29.23
C LYS A 291 18.54 -12.70 29.67
N ASN A 292 19.54 -12.98 28.85
CA ASN A 292 20.60 -13.92 29.17
C ASN A 292 21.52 -13.36 30.27
N LEU A 293 21.94 -12.09 30.16
CA LEU A 293 22.74 -11.44 31.21
C LEU A 293 22.04 -11.37 32.56
N LEU A 294 20.71 -11.22 32.58
CA LEU A 294 19.91 -11.23 33.82
C LEU A 294 19.79 -12.64 34.42
N LYS A 295 19.85 -13.70 33.59
CA LYS A 295 19.84 -15.09 34.10
C LYS A 295 21.19 -15.48 34.72
N GLU A 296 22.29 -14.92 34.23
CA GLU A 296 23.64 -15.19 34.73
C GLU A 296 23.97 -14.46 36.04
N LYS A 297 23.20 -13.41 36.40
CA LYS A 297 23.36 -12.75 37.68
C LYS A 297 22.87 -13.66 38.82
N PRO A 298 23.72 -14.02 39.80
CA PRO A 298 23.27 -14.79 40.94
C PRO A 298 22.14 -14.06 41.65
N LYS A 299 21.06 -14.78 41.98
CA LYS A 299 19.99 -14.23 42.82
C LYS A 299 20.59 -13.91 44.20
N ILE A 300 20.93 -12.65 44.42
CA ILE A 300 21.26 -12.15 45.75
C ILE A 300 19.98 -12.31 46.56
N ARG A 301 19.90 -13.39 47.34
CA ARG A 301 18.86 -13.54 48.36
C ARG A 301 19.08 -12.38 49.36
N SER A 302 18.22 -11.39 49.33
CA SER A 302 18.10 -10.46 50.44
C SER A 302 17.73 -11.30 51.66
N ARG A 303 18.69 -11.56 52.57
CA ARG A 303 18.38 -11.93 53.94
C ARG A 303 17.69 -10.72 54.55
N ALA A 304 16.38 -10.81 54.68
CA ALA A 304 15.66 -9.94 55.60
C ALA A 304 16.19 -10.25 57.00
N ALA A 305 16.75 -9.22 57.63
CA ALA A 305 17.01 -9.20 59.06
C ALA A 305 15.72 -8.94 59.82
#